data_c42291ed11edbc296cf6faa98a25ac89
#
_entry.id   c42291ed11edbc296cf6faa98a25ac89
#
_cell.length_a   1.000
_cell.length_b   1.000
_cell.length_c   1.000
_cell.angle_alpha   90.00
_cell.angle_beta   90.00
_cell.angle_gamma   90.00
#
_symmetry.space_group_name_H-M   'P 1'
#
loop_
_entity.id
_entity.type
_entity.pdbx_description
1 polymer ?
#
loop_
_entity_poly.entity_id
_entity_poly.type
_entity_poly.pdbx_seq_one_letter_code
_entity_poly.pdbx_strand_id
1 'polypeptide(L)'
;MKKVRQLTLLGILLCTLVMLPLTGSCQLEETLPLPVSSPQEQGVLNLWDTGPITLDPAISGEMTSHTYVMQIFSGLVHLDSESKPAPDIAESWQRSNDGKTYTFYLRKGVKFHNGREVTAQDFKYSWERACSPETVSQTAATYLGDIAGVNDVLEGKTTEISGVEVIDDYTLRVTIDAPKAYSLAKLTYPTAFVVDKANIESGKEWWRKPNGTGPFKLKQWKPGEVLILEANELYYRHPASIKQAVFHLLAGMPMAMYEMDKIDVAPVYEYYIDRVTDENGPFYKELAIFPELSLFYIGFNTQKPPFDDTNIRQAFCHAVNKERIIELTQKGMVTKADGILPPNMSGYNQSLHGLDYNVAKAKSLIASSRYGSVANLPPITITTPGWGGNIPEYLGAIIQDWQQNLGIEVTVRQLEPEVFSYYLKEEVDEMFASGWIADYPDPQDFLDILFHTGSEYNYGNYSNPDVDDLLGQAAVEADDTARFTMYQQAEQKIIDEAACLPLWFGTSYVLVKPYVKNYKLDAQGIPTLSEVYIEK
;
A
#
# COMPACT_ATOMS: atom_id res chain seq x y z
N MET A 1 14.91 -19.75 -49.95
CA MET A 1 15.81 -19.86 -51.16
C MET A 1 16.71 -18.65 -51.21
N LYS A 2 18.04 -18.90 -51.31
CA LYS A 2 19.16 -18.02 -51.69
C LYS A 2 19.50 -16.88 -50.70
N LYS A 3 20.73 -16.65 -50.28
CA LYS A 3 22.07 -17.31 -50.32
C LYS A 3 23.00 -16.43 -49.46
N VAL A 4 23.79 -17.10 -48.68
CA VAL A 4 25.05 -16.71 -48.02
C VAL A 4 26.02 -15.96 -48.96
N ARG A 5 26.80 -15.01 -48.39
CA ARG A 5 28.22 -14.85 -48.74
C ARG A 5 29.03 -14.21 -47.60
N GLN A 6 29.98 -14.98 -47.12
CA GLN A 6 31.16 -14.60 -46.37
C GLN A 6 32.10 -13.71 -47.20
N LEU A 7 32.85 -12.85 -46.55
CA LEU A 7 34.18 -12.47 -47.01
C LEU A 7 35.06 -12.14 -45.78
N THR A 8 35.99 -13.02 -45.56
CA THR A 8 37.21 -12.92 -44.77
C THR A 8 38.26 -12.08 -45.52
N LEU A 9 38.96 -11.17 -44.85
CA LEU A 9 40.30 -10.74 -45.30
C LEU A 9 41.14 -10.34 -44.06
N LEU A 10 42.24 -11.05 -43.99
CA LEU A 10 43.41 -10.90 -43.10
C LEU A 10 44.17 -9.58 -43.43
N GLY A 11 44.63 -8.88 -42.44
CA GLY A 11 45.58 -7.78 -42.60
C GLY A 11 46.41 -7.63 -41.34
N ILE A 12 47.52 -8.32 -41.30
CA ILE A 12 48.61 -8.17 -40.30
C ILE A 12 49.37 -6.86 -40.65
N LEU A 13 49.41 -5.89 -39.71
CA LEU A 13 50.39 -4.84 -39.77
C LEU A 13 51.05 -4.65 -38.39
N LEU A 14 52.33 -4.97 -38.39
CA LEU A 14 53.27 -4.72 -37.35
C LEU A 14 53.48 -3.20 -37.19
N CYS A 15 53.28 -2.64 -36.00
CA CYS A 15 53.81 -1.34 -35.67
C CYS A 15 54.38 -1.30 -34.27
N THR A 16 55.59 -0.88 -34.25
CA THR A 16 56.56 -0.70 -33.20
C THR A 16 56.10 0.03 -31.96
N LEU A 17 56.48 -0.51 -30.81
CA LEU A 17 56.35 0.08 -29.47
C LEU A 17 57.14 1.38 -29.37
N VAL A 18 56.43 2.50 -29.11
CA VAL A 18 57.04 3.73 -28.56
C VAL A 18 56.38 3.93 -27.19
N MET A 19 57.17 3.67 -26.14
CA MET A 19 56.77 4.01 -24.77
C MET A 19 56.90 5.52 -24.58
N LEU A 20 55.78 6.23 -24.44
CA LEU A 20 55.70 7.55 -23.85
C LEU A 20 55.03 7.43 -22.47
N PRO A 21 55.55 8.06 -21.41
CA PRO A 21 54.89 8.01 -20.10
C PRO A 21 53.71 8.95 -20.13
N LEU A 22 52.51 8.38 -20.17
CA LEU A 22 51.24 9.07 -19.88
C LEU A 22 51.15 9.27 -18.36
N THR A 23 51.60 10.41 -17.87
CA THR A 23 51.14 10.98 -16.62
C THR A 23 49.74 11.52 -16.84
N GLY A 24 48.78 10.66 -16.94
CA GLY A 24 47.36 11.00 -16.85
C GLY A 24 47.00 11.17 -15.38
N SER A 25 46.93 12.40 -14.91
CA SER A 25 46.19 12.73 -13.70
C SER A 25 44.75 12.33 -13.93
N CYS A 26 44.33 11.26 -13.25
CA CYS A 26 42.92 10.94 -13.08
C CYS A 26 42.33 12.11 -12.28
N GLN A 27 41.74 13.08 -12.96
CA GLN A 27 40.82 14.01 -12.33
C GLN A 27 39.59 13.12 -11.97
N LEU A 28 39.51 12.77 -10.70
CA LEU A 28 38.23 12.43 -10.09
C LEU A 28 37.32 13.61 -10.39
N GLU A 29 36.33 13.42 -11.27
CA GLU A 29 35.17 14.32 -11.31
C GLU A 29 34.65 14.36 -9.87
N GLU A 30 34.87 15.49 -9.21
CA GLU A 30 34.18 15.82 -7.98
C GLU A 30 32.70 15.76 -8.32
N THR A 31 32.03 14.68 -7.91
CA THR A 31 30.59 14.64 -7.81
C THR A 31 30.22 15.82 -6.93
N LEU A 32 29.61 16.85 -7.55
CA LEU A 32 29.07 18.01 -6.84
C LEU A 32 28.26 17.47 -5.67
N PRO A 33 28.55 17.88 -4.43
CA PRO A 33 27.74 17.47 -3.29
C PRO A 33 26.31 17.90 -3.57
N LEU A 34 25.37 16.96 -3.43
CA LEU A 34 23.95 17.27 -3.38
C LEU A 34 23.76 18.47 -2.43
N PRO A 35 22.87 19.42 -2.76
CA PRO A 35 22.63 20.54 -1.89
C PRO A 35 22.13 20.01 -0.54
N VAL A 36 23.02 19.85 0.40
CA VAL A 36 22.70 19.55 1.78
C VAL A 36 22.09 20.83 2.33
N SER A 37 20.76 20.86 2.46
CA SER A 37 20.14 21.88 3.29
C SER A 37 20.77 21.72 4.68
N SER A 38 21.44 22.76 5.16
CA SER A 38 22.00 22.72 6.50
C SER A 38 20.84 22.48 7.49
N PRO A 39 21.03 21.72 8.60
CA PRO A 39 19.99 21.43 9.59
C PRO A 39 19.40 22.67 10.29
N GLN A 40 19.59 23.85 9.76
CA GLN A 40 19.32 25.14 10.37
C GLN A 40 18.28 26.03 9.67
N GLU A 41 17.68 25.60 8.56
CA GLU A 41 16.55 26.36 8.03
C GLU A 41 15.32 26.14 8.90
N GLN A 42 14.86 27.21 9.56
CA GLN A 42 13.68 27.15 10.43
C GLN A 42 12.47 26.68 9.63
N GLY A 43 11.90 25.55 10.06
CA GLY A 43 10.65 25.00 9.49
C GLY A 43 10.84 24.05 8.31
N VAL A 44 12.05 23.52 8.08
CA VAL A 44 12.28 22.44 7.10
C VAL A 44 12.38 21.09 7.82
N LEU A 45 11.61 20.11 7.36
CA LEU A 45 11.65 18.71 7.82
C LEU A 45 12.30 17.87 6.72
N ASN A 46 13.38 17.18 7.04
CA ASN A 46 14.10 16.30 6.11
C ASN A 46 13.72 14.83 6.37
N LEU A 47 13.29 14.16 5.32
CA LEU A 47 12.80 12.78 5.34
C LEU A 47 13.56 11.93 4.31
N TRP A 48 13.53 10.64 4.48
CA TRP A 48 13.98 9.68 3.48
C TRP A 48 12.77 8.96 2.87
N ASP A 49 12.79 8.68 1.56
CA ASP A 49 11.76 7.87 0.91
C ASP A 49 12.28 7.27 -0.41
N THR A 50 11.49 6.39 -1.01
CA THR A 50 11.72 5.85 -2.37
C THR A 50 11.13 6.75 -3.45
N GLY A 51 10.10 7.54 -3.12
CA GLY A 51 9.36 8.44 -4.01
C GLY A 51 8.10 7.83 -4.62
N PRO A 52 7.20 8.68 -5.15
CA PRO A 52 5.93 8.23 -5.72
C PRO A 52 6.12 7.65 -7.13
N ILE A 53 5.26 6.69 -7.50
CA ILE A 53 5.08 6.23 -8.88
C ILE A 53 4.26 7.27 -9.64
N THR A 54 3.20 7.76 -9.03
CA THR A 54 2.31 8.78 -9.58
C THR A 54 1.83 9.75 -8.50
N LEU A 55 1.41 10.95 -8.90
CA LEU A 55 0.65 11.88 -8.04
C LEU A 55 -0.80 12.08 -8.54
N ASP A 56 -1.27 11.20 -9.43
CA ASP A 56 -2.69 11.20 -9.85
C ASP A 56 -3.51 10.38 -8.87
N PRO A 57 -4.44 10.98 -8.08
CA PRO A 57 -5.22 10.27 -7.08
C PRO A 57 -6.10 9.15 -7.65
N ALA A 58 -6.53 9.28 -8.92
CA ALA A 58 -7.40 8.30 -9.56
C ALA A 58 -6.65 7.03 -10.02
N ILE A 59 -5.32 7.09 -10.13
CA ILE A 59 -4.47 5.98 -10.62
C ILE A 59 -3.65 5.39 -9.47
N SER A 60 -3.31 6.21 -8.47
CA SER A 60 -2.52 5.79 -7.30
C SER A 60 -3.21 4.62 -6.58
N GLY A 61 -2.49 3.52 -6.45
CA GLY A 61 -2.96 2.29 -5.78
C GLY A 61 -1.92 1.71 -4.82
N GLU A 62 -0.86 2.48 -4.49
CA GLU A 62 0.23 2.02 -3.63
C GLU A 62 0.66 3.09 -2.63
N MET A 63 1.16 2.63 -1.47
CA MET A 63 1.54 3.47 -0.33
C MET A 63 2.61 4.51 -0.66
N THR A 64 3.56 4.18 -1.54
CA THR A 64 4.64 5.10 -1.92
C THR A 64 4.12 6.37 -2.60
N SER A 65 3.02 6.27 -3.35
CA SER A 65 2.33 7.45 -3.92
C SER A 65 1.39 8.11 -2.91
N HIS A 66 0.69 7.31 -2.09
CA HIS A 66 -0.29 7.82 -1.11
C HIS A 66 0.36 8.76 -0.09
N THR A 67 1.59 8.48 0.36
CA THR A 67 2.37 9.36 1.24
C THR A 67 2.37 10.83 0.77
N TYR A 68 2.41 11.05 -0.53
CA TYR A 68 2.43 12.39 -1.13
C TYR A 68 1.04 12.88 -1.55
N VAL A 69 0.22 11.99 -2.12
CA VAL A 69 -1.14 12.34 -2.57
C VAL A 69 -1.98 12.86 -1.40
N MET A 70 -1.88 12.23 -0.23
CA MET A 70 -2.57 12.65 0.99
C MET A 70 -2.11 14.02 1.53
N GLN A 71 -0.91 14.49 1.18
CA GLN A 71 -0.45 15.83 1.54
C GLN A 71 -0.88 16.91 0.54
N ILE A 72 -1.10 16.52 -0.74
CA ILE A 72 -1.34 17.45 -1.85
C ILE A 72 -2.83 17.64 -2.13
N PHE A 73 -3.64 16.60 -1.93
CA PHE A 73 -5.08 16.59 -2.24
C PHE A 73 -5.93 16.37 -0.98
N SER A 74 -7.22 16.59 -1.10
CA SER A 74 -8.21 16.33 -0.04
C SER A 74 -9.50 15.76 -0.64
N GLY A 75 -10.27 15.07 0.20
CA GLY A 75 -11.59 14.53 -0.13
C GLY A 75 -12.76 15.26 0.55
N LEU A 76 -13.95 14.68 0.45
CA LEU A 76 -15.11 15.13 1.23
C LEU A 76 -14.88 14.90 2.73
N VAL A 77 -14.28 13.78 3.07
CA VAL A 77 -14.00 13.31 4.42
C VAL A 77 -12.55 12.84 4.52
N HIS A 78 -12.02 12.80 5.74
CA HIS A 78 -10.71 12.23 6.07
C HIS A 78 -10.85 11.31 7.28
N LEU A 79 -9.83 10.50 7.59
CA LEU A 79 -9.76 9.76 8.85
C LEU A 79 -9.21 10.65 9.96
N ASP A 80 -9.89 10.67 11.11
CA ASP A 80 -9.41 11.36 12.31
C ASP A 80 -8.35 10.53 13.07
N SER A 81 -7.92 11.02 14.23
CA SER A 81 -6.92 10.34 15.07
C SER A 81 -7.41 8.99 15.67
N GLU A 82 -8.73 8.74 15.62
CA GLU A 82 -9.34 7.46 16.01
C GLU A 82 -9.62 6.58 14.77
N SER A 83 -9.10 6.98 13.61
CA SER A 83 -9.32 6.32 12.33
C SER A 83 -10.80 6.26 11.91
N LYS A 84 -11.59 7.27 12.29
CA LYS A 84 -13.00 7.39 11.90
C LYS A 84 -13.18 8.46 10.82
N PRO A 85 -14.15 8.27 9.88
CA PRO A 85 -14.50 9.32 8.92
C PRO A 85 -14.94 10.61 9.60
N ALA A 86 -14.25 11.69 9.32
CA ALA A 86 -14.47 13.03 9.87
C ALA A 86 -14.60 14.08 8.75
N PRO A 87 -15.25 15.25 9.02
CA PRO A 87 -15.43 16.32 8.06
C PRO A 87 -14.12 16.87 7.50
N ASP A 88 -13.98 16.91 6.17
CA ASP A 88 -12.86 17.56 5.50
C ASP A 88 -13.34 18.72 4.60
N ILE A 89 -13.33 18.60 3.26
CA ILE A 89 -13.94 19.63 2.40
C ILE A 89 -15.45 19.70 2.62
N ALA A 90 -16.13 18.58 2.88
CA ALA A 90 -17.47 18.64 3.46
C ALA A 90 -17.37 19.05 4.95
N GLU A 91 -18.06 20.13 5.34
CA GLU A 91 -18.15 20.52 6.76
C GLU A 91 -19.11 19.63 7.55
N SER A 92 -20.07 19.01 6.85
CA SER A 92 -21.05 18.09 7.41
C SER A 92 -21.75 17.28 6.32
N TRP A 93 -22.47 16.23 6.73
CA TRP A 93 -23.35 15.47 5.85
C TRP A 93 -24.60 15.00 6.57
N GLN A 94 -25.63 14.68 5.80
CA GLN A 94 -26.85 14.03 6.27
C GLN A 94 -27.00 12.70 5.53
N ARG A 95 -27.40 11.65 6.25
CA ARG A 95 -27.72 10.35 5.69
C ARG A 95 -29.24 10.17 5.70
N SER A 96 -29.83 9.68 4.60
CA SER A 96 -31.24 9.35 4.50
C SER A 96 -31.65 8.23 5.45
N ASN A 97 -32.95 8.13 5.77
CA ASN A 97 -33.46 7.10 6.69
C ASN A 97 -33.26 5.67 6.17
N ASP A 98 -33.23 5.46 4.86
CA ASP A 98 -32.93 4.18 4.23
C ASP A 98 -31.43 3.89 4.16
N GLY A 99 -30.61 4.83 4.60
CA GLY A 99 -29.17 4.72 4.65
C GLY A 99 -28.45 4.75 3.29
N LYS A 100 -29.15 5.05 2.20
CA LYS A 100 -28.60 4.98 0.84
C LYS A 100 -28.15 6.31 0.26
N THR A 101 -28.59 7.43 0.81
CA THR A 101 -28.27 8.75 0.26
C THR A 101 -27.56 9.62 1.28
N TYR A 102 -26.42 10.14 0.88
CA TYR A 102 -25.66 11.13 1.64
C TYR A 102 -25.78 12.48 0.97
N THR A 103 -26.14 13.53 1.72
CA THR A 103 -26.09 14.92 1.27
C THR A 103 -24.95 15.62 1.99
N PHE A 104 -23.88 15.93 1.25
CA PHE A 104 -22.70 16.61 1.77
C PHE A 104 -22.85 18.12 1.60
N TYR A 105 -22.53 18.87 2.65
CA TYR A 105 -22.47 20.33 2.64
C TYR A 105 -21.00 20.75 2.65
N LEU A 106 -20.54 21.40 1.57
CA LEU A 106 -19.16 21.77 1.39
C LEU A 106 -18.81 23.07 2.12
N ARG A 107 -17.59 23.16 2.64
CA ARG A 107 -17.06 24.41 3.19
C ARG A 107 -16.91 25.44 2.08
N LYS A 108 -17.39 26.66 2.31
CA LYS A 108 -17.16 27.79 1.40
C LYS A 108 -15.74 28.30 1.53
N GLY A 109 -15.17 28.77 0.42
CA GLY A 109 -13.83 29.36 0.40
C GLY A 109 -12.68 28.35 0.42
N VAL A 110 -12.95 27.04 0.30
CA VAL A 110 -11.92 26.03 0.05
C VAL A 110 -11.32 26.28 -1.33
N LYS A 111 -9.99 26.30 -1.43
CA LYS A 111 -9.28 26.64 -2.67
C LYS A 111 -8.33 25.56 -3.10
N PHE A 112 -8.25 25.37 -4.39
CA PHE A 112 -7.08 24.72 -5.00
C PHE A 112 -5.82 25.58 -4.79
N HIS A 113 -4.64 24.98 -4.93
CA HIS A 113 -3.36 25.66 -4.73
C HIS A 113 -3.16 26.90 -5.60
N ASN A 114 -3.85 26.98 -6.76
CA ASN A 114 -3.84 28.14 -7.64
C ASN A 114 -4.80 29.27 -7.23
N GLY A 115 -5.59 29.07 -6.16
CA GLY A 115 -6.52 30.05 -5.62
C GLY A 115 -7.96 29.91 -6.15
N ARG A 116 -8.26 29.05 -7.14
CA ARG A 116 -9.62 28.74 -7.59
C ARG A 116 -10.40 28.06 -6.47
N GLU A 117 -11.63 28.49 -6.25
CA GLU A 117 -12.52 27.87 -5.25
C GLU A 117 -13.03 26.50 -5.71
N VAL A 118 -13.15 25.57 -4.77
CA VAL A 118 -13.69 24.23 -4.97
C VAL A 118 -15.21 24.27 -4.89
N THR A 119 -15.88 23.56 -5.79
CA THR A 119 -17.33 23.41 -5.83
C THR A 119 -17.74 21.93 -5.88
N ALA A 120 -19.03 21.66 -5.67
CA ALA A 120 -19.62 20.33 -5.80
C ALA A 120 -19.43 19.73 -7.21
N GLN A 121 -19.38 20.58 -8.24
CA GLN A 121 -19.13 20.16 -9.62
C GLN A 121 -17.72 19.58 -9.80
N ASP A 122 -16.73 20.04 -9.02
CA ASP A 122 -15.37 19.50 -9.07
C ASP A 122 -15.31 18.06 -8.56
N PHE A 123 -16.08 17.73 -7.51
CA PHE A 123 -16.20 16.35 -7.03
C PHE A 123 -16.87 15.44 -8.06
N LYS A 124 -18.00 15.89 -8.65
CA LYS A 124 -18.66 15.12 -9.72
C LYS A 124 -17.69 14.83 -10.86
N TYR A 125 -17.01 15.85 -11.36
CA TYR A 125 -16.00 15.70 -12.41
C TYR A 125 -14.88 14.72 -12.01
N SER A 126 -14.37 14.84 -10.78
CA SER A 126 -13.26 14.01 -10.30
C SER A 126 -13.63 12.53 -10.31
N TRP A 127 -14.81 12.18 -9.84
CA TRP A 127 -15.29 10.81 -9.76
C TRP A 127 -15.67 10.25 -11.13
N GLU A 128 -16.33 11.04 -11.98
CA GLU A 128 -16.62 10.65 -13.37
C GLU A 128 -15.33 10.40 -14.15
N ARG A 129 -14.32 11.24 -13.97
CA ARG A 129 -12.99 11.00 -14.54
C ARG A 129 -12.35 9.73 -13.98
N ALA A 130 -12.34 9.54 -12.66
CA ALA A 130 -11.74 8.34 -12.04
C ALA A 130 -12.39 7.05 -12.56
N CYS A 131 -13.70 7.05 -12.80
CA CYS A 131 -14.45 5.91 -13.31
C CYS A 131 -14.40 5.78 -14.85
N SER A 132 -13.87 6.78 -15.58
CA SER A 132 -13.79 6.70 -17.04
C SER A 132 -12.82 5.61 -17.49
N PRO A 133 -13.18 4.76 -18.48
CA PRO A 133 -12.26 3.77 -19.06
C PRO A 133 -10.95 4.39 -19.58
N GLU A 134 -10.96 5.67 -19.98
CA GLU A 134 -9.77 6.39 -20.46
C GLU A 134 -8.74 6.65 -19.35
N THR A 135 -9.18 6.71 -18.09
CA THR A 135 -8.30 6.93 -16.92
C THR A 135 -7.53 5.65 -16.55
N VAL A 136 -8.08 4.47 -16.87
CA VAL A 136 -7.50 3.16 -16.53
C VAL A 136 -7.21 3.06 -15.02
N SER A 137 -8.13 3.57 -14.20
CA SER A 137 -8.01 3.50 -12.74
C SER A 137 -8.12 2.04 -12.28
N GLN A 138 -7.17 1.60 -11.46
CA GLN A 138 -7.19 0.28 -10.83
C GLN A 138 -7.96 0.26 -9.50
N THR A 139 -8.45 1.41 -9.05
CA THR A 139 -9.03 1.60 -7.71
C THR A 139 -10.47 2.10 -7.75
N ALA A 140 -10.92 2.70 -8.88
CA ALA A 140 -12.24 3.30 -8.96
C ALA A 140 -13.40 2.31 -8.73
N ALA A 141 -13.30 1.08 -9.24
CA ALA A 141 -14.32 0.06 -9.01
C ALA A 141 -14.46 -0.29 -7.52
N THR A 142 -13.34 -0.42 -6.81
CA THR A 142 -13.31 -0.77 -5.39
C THR A 142 -13.85 0.34 -4.50
N TYR A 143 -13.41 1.60 -4.71
CA TYR A 143 -13.69 2.70 -3.77
C TYR A 143 -14.91 3.54 -4.15
N LEU A 144 -15.27 3.62 -5.43
CA LEU A 144 -16.43 4.35 -5.91
C LEU A 144 -17.56 3.44 -6.43
N GLY A 145 -17.30 2.14 -6.60
CA GLY A 145 -18.23 1.18 -7.20
C GLY A 145 -19.56 1.02 -6.48
N ASP A 146 -19.62 1.37 -5.18
CA ASP A 146 -20.86 1.38 -4.41
C ASP A 146 -21.81 2.53 -4.80
N ILE A 147 -21.32 3.56 -5.48
CA ILE A 147 -22.14 4.70 -5.93
C ILE A 147 -22.98 4.27 -7.14
N ALA A 148 -24.27 4.54 -7.09
CA ALA A 148 -25.21 4.16 -8.15
C ALA A 148 -24.78 4.74 -9.51
N GLY A 149 -24.70 3.88 -10.53
CA GLY A 149 -24.30 4.24 -11.89
C GLY A 149 -22.80 4.27 -12.16
N VAL A 150 -21.94 4.04 -11.17
CA VAL A 150 -20.48 3.94 -11.38
C VAL A 150 -20.13 2.81 -12.33
N ASN A 151 -20.75 1.63 -12.19
CA ASN A 151 -20.48 0.50 -13.07
C ASN A 151 -20.80 0.78 -14.54
N ASP A 152 -21.83 1.56 -14.82
CA ASP A 152 -22.17 1.95 -16.20
C ASP A 152 -21.11 2.89 -16.80
N VAL A 153 -20.45 3.72 -15.97
CA VAL A 153 -19.34 4.57 -16.41
C VAL A 153 -18.07 3.74 -16.63
N LEU A 154 -17.74 2.83 -15.71
CA LEU A 154 -16.59 1.91 -15.81
C LEU A 154 -16.66 1.04 -17.07
N GLU A 155 -17.88 0.61 -17.44
CA GLU A 155 -18.12 -0.17 -18.66
C GLU A 155 -18.23 0.71 -19.93
N GLY A 156 -18.12 2.03 -19.82
CA GLY A 156 -18.19 2.97 -20.95
C GLY A 156 -19.59 3.15 -21.55
N LYS A 157 -20.65 2.73 -20.85
CA LYS A 157 -22.06 2.90 -21.29
C LYS A 157 -22.53 4.34 -21.20
N THR A 158 -22.01 5.10 -20.24
CA THR A 158 -22.28 6.52 -20.01
C THR A 158 -21.01 7.21 -19.49
N THR A 159 -21.01 8.53 -19.52
CA THR A 159 -19.95 9.37 -18.94
C THR A 159 -20.35 10.00 -17.62
N GLU A 160 -21.64 9.88 -17.22
CA GLU A 160 -22.17 10.49 -16.00
C GLU A 160 -22.53 9.43 -14.96
N ILE A 161 -22.14 9.68 -13.70
CA ILE A 161 -22.51 8.86 -12.55
C ILE A 161 -23.89 9.32 -12.08
N SER A 162 -24.91 8.50 -12.33
CA SER A 162 -26.31 8.84 -11.99
C SER A 162 -26.56 9.04 -10.49
N GLY A 163 -25.76 8.41 -9.64
CA GLY A 163 -25.83 8.54 -8.19
C GLY A 163 -25.16 9.79 -7.64
N VAL A 164 -24.56 10.66 -8.47
CA VAL A 164 -23.90 11.89 -8.04
C VAL A 164 -24.64 13.09 -8.60
N GLU A 165 -25.33 13.83 -7.73
CA GLU A 165 -26.14 15.00 -8.08
C GLU A 165 -25.56 16.26 -7.44
N VAL A 166 -25.27 17.26 -8.26
CA VAL A 166 -24.89 18.60 -7.80
C VAL A 166 -26.19 19.41 -7.58
N ILE A 167 -26.52 19.70 -6.33
CA ILE A 167 -27.70 20.47 -5.95
C ILE A 167 -27.44 21.97 -6.12
N ASP A 168 -26.29 22.42 -5.66
CA ASP A 168 -25.75 23.77 -5.84
C ASP A 168 -24.21 23.72 -5.70
N ASP A 169 -23.51 24.85 -5.79
CA ASP A 169 -22.04 24.91 -5.75
C ASP A 169 -21.43 24.29 -4.48
N TYR A 170 -22.17 24.18 -3.39
CA TYR A 170 -21.72 23.71 -2.09
C TYR A 170 -22.53 22.54 -1.52
N THR A 171 -23.40 21.95 -2.33
CA THR A 171 -24.25 20.83 -1.91
C THR A 171 -24.15 19.69 -2.91
N LEU A 172 -23.57 18.56 -2.49
CA LEU A 172 -23.43 17.35 -3.28
C LEU A 172 -24.28 16.23 -2.68
N ARG A 173 -25.12 15.60 -3.49
CA ARG A 173 -25.89 14.41 -3.10
C ARG A 173 -25.28 13.17 -3.74
N VAL A 174 -25.05 12.13 -2.92
CA VAL A 174 -24.47 10.86 -3.36
C VAL A 174 -25.40 9.73 -2.95
N THR A 175 -25.82 8.92 -3.91
CA THR A 175 -26.68 7.75 -3.69
C THR A 175 -25.87 6.48 -3.94
N ILE A 176 -25.90 5.55 -2.99
CA ILE A 176 -25.23 4.25 -3.05
C ILE A 176 -26.24 3.12 -3.28
N ASP A 177 -25.78 1.98 -3.80
CA ASP A 177 -26.58 0.81 -4.14
C ASP A 177 -27.26 0.16 -2.92
N ALA A 178 -26.56 0.12 -1.78
CA ALA A 178 -27.02 -0.46 -0.53
C ALA A 178 -26.56 0.36 0.69
N PRO A 179 -27.19 0.25 1.88
CA PRO A 179 -26.86 1.05 3.06
C PRO A 179 -25.60 0.54 3.78
N LYS A 180 -24.46 0.58 3.10
CA LYS A 180 -23.17 0.04 3.59
C LYS A 180 -22.58 0.91 4.70
N ALA A 181 -22.15 0.30 5.81
CA ALA A 181 -21.64 1.01 6.98
C ALA A 181 -20.28 1.72 6.69
N TYR A 182 -19.47 1.14 5.83
CA TYR A 182 -18.13 1.60 5.47
C TYR A 182 -18.09 2.61 4.31
N SER A 183 -19.23 3.01 3.75
CA SER A 183 -19.27 3.89 2.55
C SER A 183 -18.52 5.21 2.73
N LEU A 184 -18.63 5.84 3.92
CA LEU A 184 -17.89 7.07 4.20
C LEU A 184 -16.38 6.83 4.32
N ALA A 185 -15.98 5.69 4.86
CA ALA A 185 -14.58 5.33 4.99
C ALA A 185 -13.92 5.12 3.60
N LYS A 186 -14.62 4.51 2.65
CA LYS A 186 -14.14 4.43 1.26
C LYS A 186 -13.87 5.80 0.61
N LEU A 187 -14.63 6.83 0.98
CA LEU A 187 -14.44 8.19 0.45
C LEU A 187 -13.20 8.91 1.05
N THR A 188 -12.51 8.31 2.00
CA THR A 188 -11.22 8.83 2.49
C THR A 188 -10.04 8.38 1.63
N TYR A 189 -10.27 7.45 0.71
CA TYR A 189 -9.22 6.94 -0.19
C TYR A 189 -8.94 7.94 -1.34
N PRO A 190 -7.68 8.04 -1.81
CA PRO A 190 -7.26 9.02 -2.81
C PRO A 190 -8.12 9.11 -4.07
N THR A 191 -8.64 7.99 -4.58
CA THR A 191 -9.51 7.97 -5.77
C THR A 191 -10.76 8.83 -5.63
N ALA A 192 -11.23 9.07 -4.39
CA ALA A 192 -12.36 9.95 -4.10
C ALA A 192 -12.00 11.43 -3.91
N PHE A 193 -10.72 11.80 -4.01
CA PHE A 193 -10.27 13.17 -3.79
C PHE A 193 -10.59 14.07 -4.97
N VAL A 194 -10.75 15.37 -4.66
CA VAL A 194 -11.08 16.37 -5.67
C VAL A 194 -9.85 16.79 -6.46
N VAL A 195 -9.98 16.86 -7.79
CA VAL A 195 -8.95 17.33 -8.71
C VAL A 195 -9.42 18.50 -9.55
N ASP A 196 -8.51 19.38 -9.96
CA ASP A 196 -8.82 20.53 -10.81
C ASP A 196 -8.84 20.11 -12.28
N LYS A 197 -10.03 20.23 -12.91
CA LYS A 197 -10.22 19.92 -14.33
C LYS A 197 -9.20 20.63 -15.24
N ALA A 198 -8.97 21.92 -15.02
CA ALA A 198 -8.04 22.70 -15.83
C ALA A 198 -6.60 22.19 -15.70
N ASN A 199 -6.22 21.68 -14.52
CA ASN A 199 -4.90 21.06 -14.33
C ASN A 199 -4.81 19.72 -15.08
N ILE A 200 -5.83 18.87 -15.03
CA ILE A 200 -5.90 17.61 -15.79
C ILE A 200 -5.75 17.87 -17.30
N GLU A 201 -6.48 18.86 -17.82
CA GLU A 201 -6.49 19.22 -19.24
C GLU A 201 -5.19 19.88 -19.71
N SER A 202 -4.26 20.22 -18.79
CA SER A 202 -2.95 20.81 -19.14
C SER A 202 -2.01 19.82 -19.84
N GLY A 203 -2.28 18.51 -19.80
CA GLY A 203 -1.53 17.47 -20.50
C GLY A 203 -1.41 16.16 -19.73
N LYS A 204 -0.87 15.14 -20.40
CA LYS A 204 -0.81 13.76 -19.87
C LYS A 204 0.01 13.62 -18.57
N GLU A 205 0.98 14.50 -18.34
CA GLU A 205 1.83 14.50 -17.14
C GLU A 205 1.44 15.60 -16.14
N TRP A 206 0.16 16.04 -16.13
CA TRP A 206 -0.36 17.07 -15.23
C TRP A 206 0.00 16.81 -13.76
N TRP A 207 -0.02 15.55 -13.36
CA TRP A 207 0.29 15.08 -12.00
C TRP A 207 1.74 15.36 -11.55
N ARG A 208 2.66 15.70 -12.49
CA ARG A 208 4.00 16.21 -12.14
C ARG A 208 3.99 17.65 -11.66
N LYS A 209 2.87 18.36 -11.85
CA LYS A 209 2.63 19.71 -11.35
C LYS A 209 1.18 19.80 -10.84
N PRO A 210 0.86 19.04 -9.79
CA PRO A 210 -0.50 18.92 -9.31
C PRO A 210 -1.02 20.23 -8.72
N ASN A 211 -2.28 20.54 -9.00
CA ASN A 211 -3.03 21.62 -8.39
C ASN A 211 -4.07 21.04 -7.45
N GLY A 212 -3.65 20.67 -6.25
CA GLY A 212 -4.50 20.04 -5.24
C GLY A 212 -5.13 21.02 -4.27
N THR A 213 -5.65 20.50 -3.16
CA THR A 213 -6.36 21.24 -2.11
C THR A 213 -5.75 21.01 -0.73
N GLY A 214 -4.75 20.13 -0.64
CA GLY A 214 -4.16 19.67 0.62
C GLY A 214 -3.28 20.70 1.34
N PRO A 215 -2.76 20.32 2.53
CA PRO A 215 -1.96 21.19 3.37
C PRO A 215 -0.60 21.56 2.78
N PHE A 216 -0.14 20.81 1.76
CA PHE A 216 1.11 21.08 1.07
C PHE A 216 0.92 21.13 -0.44
N LYS A 217 1.82 21.87 -1.10
CA LYS A 217 1.95 21.97 -2.56
C LYS A 217 3.26 21.33 -3.01
N LEU A 218 3.25 20.67 -4.15
CA LEU A 218 4.48 20.20 -4.78
C LEU A 218 5.31 21.41 -5.25
N LYS A 219 6.48 21.61 -4.64
CA LYS A 219 7.44 22.64 -5.03
C LYS A 219 8.42 22.13 -6.09
N GLN A 220 8.92 20.92 -5.90
CA GLN A 220 9.90 20.30 -6.79
C GLN A 220 9.79 18.79 -6.72
N TRP A 221 9.96 18.13 -7.85
CA TRP A 221 10.16 16.69 -7.91
C TRP A 221 11.19 16.34 -8.97
N LYS A 222 12.29 15.74 -8.54
CA LYS A 222 13.31 15.10 -9.36
C LYS A 222 13.35 13.64 -8.99
N PRO A 223 12.83 12.74 -9.86
CA PRO A 223 12.79 11.30 -9.60
C PRO A 223 14.17 10.75 -9.22
N GLY A 224 14.22 9.92 -8.17
CA GLY A 224 15.45 9.32 -7.67
C GLY A 224 16.41 10.26 -6.93
N GLU A 225 16.07 11.57 -6.80
CA GLU A 225 16.91 12.54 -6.09
C GLU A 225 16.15 13.17 -4.92
N VAL A 226 15.10 13.95 -5.22
CA VAL A 226 14.42 14.75 -4.20
C VAL A 226 12.98 15.08 -4.61
N LEU A 227 12.07 15.04 -3.60
CA LEU A 227 10.75 15.64 -3.71
C LEU A 227 10.59 16.64 -2.58
N ILE A 228 10.13 17.86 -2.89
CA ILE A 228 9.94 18.94 -1.94
C ILE A 228 8.47 19.36 -1.95
N LEU A 229 7.85 19.26 -0.80
CA LEU A 229 6.55 19.85 -0.52
C LEU A 229 6.73 21.16 0.23
N GLU A 230 5.96 22.19 -0.13
CA GLU A 230 5.90 23.46 0.61
C GLU A 230 4.52 23.67 1.19
N ALA A 231 4.43 24.30 2.37
CA ALA A 231 3.18 24.57 3.04
C ALA A 231 2.21 25.36 2.15
N ASN A 232 0.95 24.95 2.17
CA ASN A 232 -0.14 25.65 1.49
C ASN A 232 -0.74 26.73 2.39
N GLU A 233 -0.42 28.00 2.14
CA GLU A 233 -0.96 29.13 2.89
C GLU A 233 -2.46 29.34 2.69
N LEU A 234 -3.05 28.76 1.64
CA LEU A 234 -4.49 28.81 1.34
C LEU A 234 -5.26 27.63 1.95
N TYR A 235 -4.59 26.78 2.74
CA TYR A 235 -5.24 25.60 3.31
C TYR A 235 -6.37 26.01 4.27
N TYR A 236 -7.54 25.44 4.07
CA TYR A 236 -8.78 25.81 4.74
C TYR A 236 -8.91 25.34 6.20
N ARG A 237 -8.05 24.42 6.62
CA ARG A 237 -7.91 23.99 8.03
C ARG A 237 -6.75 24.77 8.67
N HIS A 238 -6.00 24.14 9.55
CA HIS A 238 -4.83 24.77 10.17
C HIS A 238 -3.63 24.71 9.21
N PRO A 239 -3.02 25.86 8.87
CA PRO A 239 -1.78 25.86 8.09
C PRO A 239 -0.70 25.00 8.76
N ALA A 240 0.07 24.27 7.96
CA ALA A 240 1.19 23.49 8.46
C ALA A 240 2.22 24.37 9.16
N SER A 241 2.73 23.92 10.31
CA SER A 241 3.76 24.65 11.08
C SER A 241 5.14 24.54 10.43
N ILE A 242 5.43 23.46 9.72
CA ILE A 242 6.63 23.33 8.89
C ILE A 242 6.41 24.03 7.55
N LYS A 243 7.46 24.72 7.06
CA LYS A 243 7.42 25.42 5.77
C LYS A 243 7.60 24.49 4.59
N GLN A 244 8.42 23.47 4.78
CA GLN A 244 8.75 22.48 3.74
C GLN A 244 8.98 21.10 4.37
N ALA A 245 8.59 20.07 3.62
CA ALA A 245 9.04 18.70 3.82
C ALA A 245 9.91 18.31 2.62
N VAL A 246 11.15 17.91 2.87
CA VAL A 246 12.14 17.53 1.87
C VAL A 246 12.37 16.03 1.96
N PHE A 247 11.94 15.31 0.96
CA PHE A 247 12.15 13.87 0.85
C PHE A 247 13.39 13.61 -0.01
N HIS A 248 14.42 13.03 0.61
CA HIS A 248 15.64 12.58 -0.06
C HIS A 248 15.36 11.19 -0.66
N LEU A 249 15.16 11.13 -1.98
CA LEU A 249 14.71 9.92 -2.65
C LEU A 249 15.88 8.98 -2.93
N LEU A 250 15.79 7.74 -2.44
CA LEU A 250 16.81 6.69 -2.61
C LEU A 250 18.23 7.12 -2.19
N ALA A 251 18.35 8.12 -1.33
CA ALA A 251 19.60 8.77 -0.97
C ALA A 251 20.36 8.02 0.15
N GLY A 252 20.89 6.82 -0.16
CA GLY A 252 21.70 6.05 0.80
C GLY A 252 20.87 5.32 1.87
N MET A 253 21.53 4.95 2.97
CA MET A 253 20.91 4.20 4.07
C MET A 253 20.28 5.17 5.07
N PRO A 254 18.97 5.05 5.39
CA PRO A 254 18.27 5.99 6.27
C PRO A 254 18.95 6.15 7.63
N MET A 255 19.36 5.06 8.26
CA MET A 255 20.02 5.10 9.56
C MET A 255 21.33 5.92 9.53
N ALA A 256 22.16 5.72 8.51
CA ALA A 256 23.40 6.49 8.36
C ALA A 256 23.14 7.97 8.08
N MET A 257 22.11 8.28 7.31
CA MET A 257 21.70 9.67 7.07
C MET A 257 21.21 10.35 8.35
N TYR A 258 20.45 9.61 9.17
CA TYR A 258 19.97 10.09 10.47
C TYR A 258 21.13 10.39 11.43
N GLU A 259 22.10 9.48 11.53
CA GLU A 259 23.31 9.67 12.36
C GLU A 259 24.17 10.87 11.92
N MET A 260 24.17 11.17 10.61
CA MET A 260 24.87 12.33 10.05
C MET A 260 24.03 13.61 10.04
N ASP A 261 22.87 13.64 10.74
CA ASP A 261 21.93 14.77 10.77
C ASP A 261 21.49 15.27 9.38
N LYS A 262 21.41 14.36 8.39
CA LYS A 262 20.93 14.66 7.02
C LYS A 262 19.42 14.51 6.90
N ILE A 263 18.81 13.69 7.74
CA ILE A 263 17.36 13.53 7.84
C ILE A 263 16.92 13.63 9.29
N ASP A 264 15.71 14.05 9.52
CA ASP A 264 15.13 14.31 10.82
C ASP A 264 14.30 13.14 11.35
N VAL A 265 13.87 12.25 10.43
CA VAL A 265 13.14 11.02 10.74
C VAL A 265 13.70 9.89 9.88
N ALA A 266 13.95 8.72 10.48
CA ALA A 266 14.46 7.56 9.78
C ALA A 266 13.62 6.30 10.07
N PRO A 267 13.21 5.52 9.06
CA PRO A 267 12.68 4.17 9.28
C PRO A 267 13.76 3.26 9.87
N VAL A 268 13.35 2.40 10.79
CA VAL A 268 14.22 1.40 11.43
C VAL A 268 13.88 0.03 10.87
N TYR A 269 14.90 -0.64 10.35
CA TYR A 269 14.81 -2.01 9.85
C TYR A 269 15.37 -3.01 10.86
N GLU A 270 15.05 -4.29 10.71
CA GLU A 270 15.35 -5.37 11.65
C GLU A 270 16.83 -5.50 12.03
N TYR A 271 17.77 -5.16 11.13
CA TYR A 271 19.20 -5.22 11.44
C TYR A 271 19.70 -4.08 12.34
N TYR A 272 18.86 -3.05 12.58
CA TYR A 272 19.20 -1.97 13.52
C TYR A 272 18.42 -2.04 14.83
N ILE A 273 17.43 -2.94 14.96
CA ILE A 273 16.49 -2.93 16.09
C ILE A 273 17.18 -3.05 17.44
N ASP A 274 18.15 -3.97 17.58
CA ASP A 274 18.89 -4.18 18.84
C ASP A 274 19.60 -2.90 19.30
N ARG A 275 20.08 -2.07 18.36
CA ARG A 275 20.79 -0.83 18.64
C ARG A 275 19.86 0.30 19.05
N VAL A 276 18.66 0.35 18.53
CA VAL A 276 17.71 1.45 18.81
C VAL A 276 16.82 1.15 20.01
N THR A 277 16.68 -0.13 20.39
CA THR A 277 15.94 -0.56 21.57
C THR A 277 16.80 -0.72 22.82
N ASP A 278 18.14 -0.57 22.72
CA ASP A 278 19.02 -0.54 23.89
C ASP A 278 18.69 0.69 24.75
N GLU A 279 18.15 0.46 25.95
CA GLU A 279 17.75 1.51 26.90
C GLU A 279 18.91 2.46 27.29
N ASN A 280 20.16 1.99 27.22
CA ASN A 280 21.37 2.78 27.46
C ASN A 280 21.93 3.39 26.17
N GLY A 281 21.36 3.05 25.03
CA GLY A 281 21.80 3.53 23.72
C GLY A 281 21.36 4.95 23.41
N PRO A 282 22.04 5.62 22.47
CA PRO A 282 21.76 7.03 22.16
C PRO A 282 20.39 7.24 21.50
N PHE A 283 19.79 6.19 20.88
CA PHE A 283 18.59 6.31 20.07
C PHE A 283 17.31 5.89 20.79
N TYR A 284 17.40 5.25 21.96
CA TYR A 284 16.22 4.73 22.67
C TYR A 284 15.13 5.78 22.91
N LYS A 285 15.53 7.01 23.26
CA LYS A 285 14.61 8.13 23.52
C LYS A 285 14.06 8.78 22.25
N GLU A 286 14.64 8.46 21.10
CA GLU A 286 14.25 8.97 19.80
C GLU A 286 13.38 7.96 19.04
N LEU A 287 13.27 6.73 19.57
CA LEU A 287 12.48 5.66 18.96
C LEU A 287 10.98 5.90 19.21
N ALA A 288 10.22 5.91 18.13
CA ALA A 288 8.77 5.88 18.13
C ALA A 288 8.26 4.61 17.43
N ILE A 289 7.21 4.01 17.95
CA ILE A 289 6.65 2.74 17.50
C ILE A 289 5.17 2.93 17.20
N PHE A 290 4.75 2.57 15.98
CA PHE A 290 3.38 2.73 15.50
C PHE A 290 2.86 1.38 15.00
N PRO A 291 1.89 0.74 15.69
CA PRO A 291 1.20 -0.43 15.16
C PRO A 291 0.47 -0.08 13.87
N GLU A 292 0.58 -0.94 12.88
CA GLU A 292 -0.10 -0.79 11.58
C GLU A 292 -1.35 -1.67 11.52
N LEU A 293 -2.33 -1.25 10.74
CA LEU A 293 -3.40 -2.12 10.29
C LEU A 293 -2.95 -2.81 8.99
N SER A 294 -2.02 -3.76 9.13
CA SER A 294 -1.43 -4.44 7.99
C SER A 294 -1.32 -5.95 8.23
N LEU A 295 -1.35 -6.72 7.15
CA LEU A 295 -1.16 -8.17 7.13
C LEU A 295 -0.11 -8.53 6.07
N PHE A 296 0.87 -9.36 6.44
CA PHE A 296 1.76 -10.03 5.50
C PHE A 296 1.38 -11.52 5.42
N TYR A 297 1.28 -12.06 4.22
CA TYR A 297 0.81 -13.42 4.00
C TYR A 297 1.38 -14.07 2.73
N ILE A 298 1.34 -15.40 2.68
CA ILE A 298 1.50 -16.16 1.44
C ILE A 298 0.09 -16.52 0.94
N GLY A 299 -0.24 -16.05 -0.27
CA GLY A 299 -1.47 -16.43 -0.94
C GLY A 299 -1.31 -17.73 -1.71
N PHE A 300 -2.36 -18.57 -1.71
CA PHE A 300 -2.45 -19.78 -2.51
C PHE A 300 -3.42 -19.56 -3.67
N ASN A 301 -3.03 -19.93 -4.90
CA ASN A 301 -3.95 -19.95 -6.02
C ASN A 301 -4.84 -21.20 -5.91
N THR A 302 -6.05 -21.01 -5.37
CA THR A 302 -6.97 -22.11 -5.04
C THR A 302 -7.55 -22.80 -6.28
N GLN A 303 -7.31 -22.28 -7.47
CA GLN A 303 -7.73 -22.90 -8.73
C GLN A 303 -6.59 -23.66 -9.43
N LYS A 304 -5.35 -23.53 -8.94
CA LYS A 304 -4.19 -24.24 -9.52
C LYS A 304 -3.77 -25.45 -8.67
N PRO A 305 -3.48 -26.60 -9.33
CA PRO A 305 -2.80 -27.72 -8.65
C PRO A 305 -1.41 -27.26 -8.10
N PRO A 306 -1.01 -27.68 -6.88
CA PRO A 306 -1.75 -28.57 -5.99
C PRO A 306 -2.67 -27.85 -5.01
N PHE A 307 -2.78 -26.52 -5.04
CA PHE A 307 -3.51 -25.72 -4.05
C PHE A 307 -5.03 -25.65 -4.29
N ASP A 308 -5.53 -26.31 -5.30
CA ASP A 308 -6.96 -26.62 -5.45
C ASP A 308 -7.46 -27.73 -4.50
N ASP A 309 -6.54 -28.36 -3.73
CA ASP A 309 -6.85 -29.29 -2.62
C ASP A 309 -6.61 -28.61 -1.27
N THR A 310 -7.66 -28.44 -0.47
CA THR A 310 -7.61 -27.81 0.86
C THR A 310 -6.64 -28.51 1.81
N ASN A 311 -6.53 -29.86 1.74
CA ASN A 311 -5.59 -30.60 2.57
C ASN A 311 -4.13 -30.18 2.27
N ILE A 312 -3.81 -29.88 1.01
CA ILE A 312 -2.47 -29.40 0.64
C ILE A 312 -2.23 -27.99 1.21
N ARG A 313 -3.19 -27.07 1.06
CA ARG A 313 -3.05 -25.71 1.61
C ARG A 313 -2.86 -25.75 3.14
N GLN A 314 -3.69 -26.52 3.85
CA GLN A 314 -3.55 -26.71 5.30
C GLN A 314 -2.21 -27.35 5.66
N ALA A 315 -1.72 -28.33 4.88
CA ALA A 315 -0.43 -28.97 5.12
C ALA A 315 0.72 -27.96 5.02
N PHE A 316 0.68 -27.05 4.03
CA PHE A 316 1.68 -25.99 3.88
C PHE A 316 1.64 -25.02 5.06
N CYS A 317 0.45 -24.66 5.57
CA CYS A 317 0.32 -23.81 6.76
C CYS A 317 0.87 -24.50 8.01
N HIS A 318 0.49 -25.75 8.27
CA HIS A 318 0.95 -26.51 9.44
C HIS A 318 2.45 -26.86 9.42
N ALA A 319 3.10 -26.76 8.28
CA ALA A 319 4.53 -27.05 8.14
C ALA A 319 5.45 -25.86 8.45
N VAL A 320 4.90 -24.65 8.66
CA VAL A 320 5.67 -23.40 8.85
C VAL A 320 5.64 -23.00 10.33
N ASN A 321 6.81 -22.83 10.93
CA ASN A 321 6.96 -22.33 12.30
C ASN A 321 7.08 -20.80 12.28
N LYS A 322 5.92 -20.11 12.30
CA LYS A 322 5.84 -18.64 12.23
C LYS A 322 6.61 -17.96 13.37
N GLU A 323 6.48 -18.45 14.62
CA GLU A 323 7.17 -17.89 15.78
C GLU A 323 8.69 -17.87 15.57
N ARG A 324 9.26 -19.01 15.16
CA ARG A 324 10.69 -19.12 14.89
C ARG A 324 11.13 -18.18 13.75
N ILE A 325 10.33 -18.07 12.70
CA ILE A 325 10.66 -17.22 11.55
C ILE A 325 10.65 -15.74 11.97
N ILE A 326 9.63 -15.31 12.71
CA ILE A 326 9.52 -13.94 13.23
C ILE A 326 10.72 -13.62 14.14
N GLU A 327 11.07 -14.49 15.06
CA GLU A 327 12.23 -14.30 15.94
C GLU A 327 13.53 -14.14 15.16
N LEU A 328 13.76 -15.02 14.17
CA LEU A 328 15.01 -15.04 13.40
C LEU A 328 15.13 -13.89 12.39
N THR A 329 14.05 -13.57 11.68
CA THR A 329 14.10 -12.68 10.52
C THR A 329 13.50 -11.30 10.79
N GLN A 330 12.52 -11.20 11.71
CA GLN A 330 11.85 -9.94 12.08
C GLN A 330 12.27 -9.45 13.46
N LYS A 331 13.08 -10.22 14.20
CA LYS A 331 13.60 -9.87 15.53
C LYS A 331 12.52 -9.33 16.51
N GLY A 332 11.31 -9.85 16.42
CA GLY A 332 10.20 -9.43 17.27
C GLY A 332 9.58 -8.08 16.94
N MET A 333 9.92 -7.46 15.81
CA MET A 333 9.34 -6.17 15.38
C MET A 333 7.88 -6.29 14.90
N VAL A 334 7.38 -7.48 14.69
CA VAL A 334 6.05 -7.75 14.16
C VAL A 334 5.24 -8.66 15.08
N THR A 335 3.93 -8.64 14.95
CA THR A 335 3.04 -9.51 15.72
C THR A 335 2.62 -10.71 14.87
N LYS A 336 2.75 -11.94 15.40
CA LYS A 336 2.29 -13.16 14.70
C LYS A 336 0.81 -13.04 14.32
N ALA A 337 0.50 -13.37 13.07
CA ALA A 337 -0.87 -13.42 12.58
C ALA A 337 -1.40 -14.86 12.64
N ASP A 338 -2.50 -15.08 13.35
CA ASP A 338 -3.27 -16.31 13.32
C ASP A 338 -4.52 -16.19 12.44
N GLY A 339 -4.92 -14.97 12.13
CA GLY A 339 -6.01 -14.58 11.23
C GLY A 339 -5.59 -13.52 10.21
N ILE A 340 -6.59 -12.88 9.64
CA ILE A 340 -6.46 -11.88 8.58
C ILE A 340 -6.57 -10.46 9.15
N LEU A 341 -7.53 -10.25 10.07
CA LEU A 341 -7.76 -8.94 10.67
C LEU A 341 -6.67 -8.61 11.70
N PRO A 342 -5.99 -7.46 11.59
CA PRO A 342 -4.95 -7.06 12.54
C PRO A 342 -5.56 -6.63 13.91
N PRO A 343 -4.78 -6.74 15.00
CA PRO A 343 -5.13 -6.11 16.27
C PRO A 343 -5.44 -4.62 16.06
N ASN A 344 -6.34 -4.06 16.86
CA ASN A 344 -6.87 -2.69 16.74
C ASN A 344 -7.83 -2.44 15.55
N MET A 345 -8.04 -3.42 14.67
CA MET A 345 -9.15 -3.37 13.71
C MET A 345 -10.47 -3.65 14.45
N SER A 346 -11.52 -2.88 14.10
CA SER A 346 -12.88 -3.19 14.52
C SER A 346 -13.23 -4.62 14.09
N GLY A 347 -13.86 -5.41 14.98
CA GLY A 347 -14.20 -6.79 14.66
C GLY A 347 -13.06 -7.81 14.82
N TYR A 348 -11.84 -7.38 15.19
CA TYR A 348 -10.74 -8.31 15.48
C TYR A 348 -11.16 -9.38 16.50
N ASN A 349 -10.88 -10.65 16.19
CA ASN A 349 -11.25 -11.79 17.03
C ASN A 349 -10.04 -12.39 17.75
N GLN A 350 -9.88 -12.08 19.04
CA GLN A 350 -8.82 -12.67 19.88
C GLN A 350 -8.97 -14.18 20.09
N SER A 351 -10.15 -14.74 19.84
CA SER A 351 -10.44 -16.17 20.01
C SER A 351 -10.36 -16.96 18.71
N LEU A 352 -9.90 -16.33 17.62
CA LEU A 352 -9.72 -17.00 16.34
C LEU A 352 -8.69 -18.12 16.47
N HIS A 353 -9.00 -19.27 15.91
CA HIS A 353 -8.12 -20.44 15.89
C HIS A 353 -7.37 -20.51 14.56
N GLY A 354 -6.08 -20.20 14.59
CA GLY A 354 -5.19 -20.32 13.44
C GLY A 354 -4.77 -21.77 13.16
N LEU A 355 -4.05 -21.96 12.07
CA LEU A 355 -3.43 -23.23 11.72
C LEU A 355 -2.03 -23.31 12.35
N ASP A 356 -1.96 -23.96 13.53
CA ASP A 356 -0.73 -24.07 14.32
C ASP A 356 0.35 -24.93 13.64
N TYR A 357 1.61 -24.66 13.95
CA TYR A 357 2.74 -25.46 13.51
C TYR A 357 2.63 -26.91 14.01
N ASN A 358 2.43 -27.85 13.07
CA ASN A 358 2.27 -29.28 13.37
C ASN A 358 2.66 -30.15 12.18
N VAL A 359 3.94 -30.53 12.14
CA VAL A 359 4.50 -31.33 11.04
C VAL A 359 3.82 -32.70 10.88
N ALA A 360 3.40 -33.34 11.98
CA ALA A 360 2.72 -34.62 11.91
C ALA A 360 1.36 -34.50 11.24
N LYS A 361 0.60 -33.43 11.58
CA LYS A 361 -0.67 -33.11 10.94
C LYS A 361 -0.48 -32.75 9.47
N ALA A 362 0.54 -31.96 9.15
CA ALA A 362 0.86 -31.58 7.77
C ALA A 362 1.11 -32.83 6.88
N LYS A 363 1.91 -33.77 7.36
CA LYS A 363 2.18 -35.04 6.65
C LYS A 363 0.92 -35.90 6.50
N SER A 364 0.06 -35.95 7.54
CA SER A 364 -1.19 -36.68 7.47
C SER A 364 -2.16 -36.08 6.45
N LEU A 365 -2.22 -34.74 6.34
CA LEU A 365 -3.05 -34.04 5.37
C LEU A 365 -2.60 -34.33 3.93
N ILE A 366 -1.29 -34.33 3.66
CA ILE A 366 -0.77 -34.72 2.35
C ILE A 366 -1.14 -36.17 2.01
N ALA A 367 -1.02 -37.09 2.97
CA ALA A 367 -1.38 -38.48 2.77
C ALA A 367 -2.90 -38.66 2.51
N SER A 368 -3.75 -37.78 3.07
CA SER A 368 -5.20 -37.78 2.87
C SER A 368 -5.65 -36.98 1.66
N SER A 369 -4.77 -36.21 1.03
CA SER A 369 -5.06 -35.44 -0.18
C SER A 369 -5.24 -36.34 -1.40
N ARG A 370 -5.77 -35.82 -2.48
CA ARG A 370 -5.85 -36.54 -3.75
C ARG A 370 -4.49 -36.98 -4.30
N TYR A 371 -3.40 -36.37 -3.85
CA TYR A 371 -2.03 -36.72 -4.27
C TYR A 371 -1.45 -37.90 -3.48
N GLY A 372 -1.89 -38.11 -2.24
CA GLY A 372 -1.47 -39.22 -1.38
C GLY A 372 -0.01 -39.18 -0.90
N SER A 373 0.86 -38.46 -1.60
CA SER A 373 2.27 -38.28 -1.22
C SER A 373 2.90 -37.05 -1.90
N VAL A 374 3.99 -36.55 -1.32
CA VAL A 374 4.77 -35.44 -1.88
C VAL A 374 5.32 -35.75 -3.28
N ALA A 375 5.69 -37.00 -3.55
CA ALA A 375 6.23 -37.41 -4.86
C ALA A 375 5.26 -37.23 -6.02
N ASN A 376 3.98 -37.09 -5.75
CA ASN A 376 2.93 -36.91 -6.77
C ASN A 376 2.51 -35.43 -6.94
N LEU A 377 3.08 -34.51 -6.15
CA LEU A 377 2.79 -33.08 -6.28
C LEU A 377 3.43 -32.54 -7.58
N PRO A 378 2.74 -31.67 -8.31
CA PRO A 378 3.34 -30.95 -9.44
C PRO A 378 4.42 -29.99 -8.94
N PRO A 379 5.27 -29.45 -9.84
CA PRO A 379 6.17 -28.35 -9.50
C PRO A 379 5.40 -27.18 -8.90
N ILE A 380 6.02 -26.53 -7.92
CA ILE A 380 5.41 -25.41 -7.17
C ILE A 380 6.30 -24.19 -7.32
N THR A 381 5.71 -23.07 -7.70
CA THR A 381 6.36 -21.78 -7.81
C THR A 381 5.72 -20.78 -6.85
N ILE A 382 6.56 -20.01 -6.15
CA ILE A 382 6.15 -18.83 -5.40
C ILE A 382 6.70 -17.57 -6.07
N THR A 383 5.80 -16.62 -6.36
CA THR A 383 6.19 -15.32 -6.91
C THR A 383 6.25 -14.27 -5.82
N THR A 384 7.28 -13.44 -5.82
CA THR A 384 7.53 -12.37 -4.86
C THR A 384 8.06 -11.12 -5.56
N PRO A 385 7.81 -9.90 -5.04
CA PRO A 385 8.46 -8.72 -5.58
C PRO A 385 9.98 -8.75 -5.31
N GLY A 386 10.76 -8.18 -6.23
CA GLY A 386 12.22 -8.06 -6.09
C GLY A 386 12.88 -7.75 -7.43
N TRP A 387 14.13 -7.28 -7.38
CA TRP A 387 14.91 -6.91 -8.58
C TRP A 387 15.90 -8.00 -9.03
N GLY A 388 15.65 -9.24 -8.66
CA GLY A 388 16.62 -10.34 -8.82
C GLY A 388 17.73 -10.28 -7.77
N GLY A 389 18.27 -11.43 -7.40
CA GLY A 389 19.28 -11.52 -6.35
C GLY A 389 18.78 -12.30 -5.13
N ASN A 390 19.12 -11.84 -3.92
CA ASN A 390 18.67 -12.52 -2.71
C ASN A 390 17.17 -12.37 -2.50
N ILE A 391 16.51 -13.48 -2.17
CA ILE A 391 15.12 -13.47 -1.71
C ILE A 391 15.06 -12.93 -0.27
N PRO A 392 13.91 -12.38 0.17
CA PRO A 392 13.72 -11.98 1.56
C PRO A 392 14.05 -13.14 2.53
N GLU A 393 14.74 -12.84 3.63
CA GLU A 393 15.18 -13.86 4.60
C GLU A 393 14.02 -14.69 5.14
N TYR A 394 12.89 -14.06 5.43
CA TYR A 394 11.69 -14.76 5.90
C TYR A 394 11.17 -15.77 4.87
N LEU A 395 11.18 -15.41 3.59
CA LEU A 395 10.73 -16.31 2.53
C LEU A 395 11.67 -17.51 2.39
N GLY A 396 12.98 -17.27 2.48
CA GLY A 396 13.98 -18.35 2.53
C GLY A 396 13.75 -19.30 3.71
N ALA A 397 13.42 -18.77 4.89
CA ALA A 397 13.13 -19.57 6.09
C ALA A 397 11.82 -20.38 5.95
N ILE A 398 10.78 -19.82 5.33
CA ILE A 398 9.52 -20.53 5.03
C ILE A 398 9.78 -21.69 4.06
N ILE A 399 10.51 -21.45 2.96
CA ILE A 399 10.86 -22.47 1.97
C ILE A 399 11.69 -23.59 2.63
N GLN A 400 12.61 -23.22 3.51
CA GLN A 400 13.39 -24.19 4.28
C GLN A 400 12.51 -25.08 5.18
N ASP A 401 11.48 -24.50 5.82
CA ASP A 401 10.51 -25.27 6.61
C ASP A 401 9.74 -26.27 5.73
N TRP A 402 9.25 -25.89 4.57
CA TRP A 402 8.60 -26.82 3.64
C TRP A 402 9.54 -27.94 3.18
N GLN A 403 10.79 -27.61 2.87
CA GLN A 403 11.76 -28.61 2.46
C GLN A 403 12.12 -29.58 3.60
N GLN A 404 12.42 -29.07 4.80
CA GLN A 404 12.82 -29.91 5.94
C GLN A 404 11.66 -30.74 6.50
N ASN A 405 10.47 -30.13 6.62
CA ASN A 405 9.32 -30.75 7.26
C ASN A 405 8.55 -31.68 6.33
N LEU A 406 8.46 -31.34 5.05
CA LEU A 406 7.64 -32.05 4.06
C LEU A 406 8.46 -32.71 2.94
N GLY A 407 9.70 -32.27 2.69
CA GLY A 407 10.50 -32.71 1.54
C GLY A 407 10.05 -32.06 0.22
N ILE A 408 9.44 -30.89 0.28
CA ILE A 408 8.91 -30.16 -0.89
C ILE A 408 9.92 -29.11 -1.32
N GLU A 409 10.23 -29.08 -2.61
CA GLU A 409 11.01 -28.03 -3.25
C GLU A 409 10.08 -26.98 -3.85
N VAL A 410 10.38 -25.70 -3.60
CA VAL A 410 9.63 -24.56 -4.12
C VAL A 410 10.55 -23.68 -4.96
N THR A 411 10.15 -23.39 -6.19
CA THR A 411 10.86 -22.46 -7.07
C THR A 411 10.45 -21.03 -6.73
N VAL A 412 11.41 -20.12 -6.63
CA VAL A 412 11.13 -18.70 -6.41
C VAL A 412 11.24 -17.94 -7.71
N ARG A 413 10.21 -17.16 -8.04
CA ARG A 413 10.18 -16.22 -9.15
C ARG A 413 10.13 -14.81 -8.57
N GLN A 414 11.13 -13.98 -8.88
CA GLN A 414 11.11 -12.57 -8.50
C GLN A 414 10.67 -11.71 -9.69
N LEU A 415 9.79 -10.77 -9.44
CA LEU A 415 9.35 -9.75 -10.39
C LEU A 415 9.61 -8.36 -9.81
N GLU A 416 10.00 -7.42 -10.66
CA GLU A 416 10.09 -6.01 -10.25
C GLU A 416 8.75 -5.56 -9.65
N PRO A 417 8.74 -4.74 -8.59
CA PRO A 417 7.52 -4.40 -7.84
C PRO A 417 6.37 -3.89 -8.71
N GLU A 418 6.66 -3.05 -9.71
CA GLU A 418 5.66 -2.54 -10.66
C GLU A 418 5.05 -3.67 -11.51
N VAL A 419 5.88 -4.61 -11.97
CA VAL A 419 5.44 -5.78 -12.75
C VAL A 419 4.69 -6.76 -11.87
N PHE A 420 5.11 -6.93 -10.61
CA PHE A 420 4.48 -7.84 -9.66
C PHE A 420 3.02 -7.47 -9.37
N SER A 421 2.72 -6.19 -9.11
CA SER A 421 1.35 -5.73 -8.87
C SER A 421 0.43 -5.99 -10.06
N TYR A 422 0.93 -5.77 -11.27
CA TYR A 422 0.20 -6.07 -12.51
C TYR A 422 0.00 -7.57 -12.72
N TYR A 423 1.06 -8.35 -12.51
CA TYR A 423 1.05 -9.80 -12.63
C TYR A 423 0.04 -10.48 -11.71
N LEU A 424 -0.12 -10.02 -10.47
CA LEU A 424 -1.11 -10.57 -9.53
C LEU A 424 -2.55 -10.48 -10.05
N LYS A 425 -2.86 -9.51 -10.91
CA LYS A 425 -4.19 -9.34 -11.52
C LYS A 425 -4.41 -10.20 -12.76
N GLU A 426 -3.34 -10.57 -13.47
CA GLU A 426 -3.44 -11.23 -14.78
C GLU A 426 -3.19 -12.74 -14.70
N GLU A 427 -2.07 -13.17 -14.11
CA GLU A 427 -1.64 -14.57 -14.12
C GLU A 427 -0.83 -14.94 -12.89
N VAL A 428 -1.49 -15.46 -11.86
CA VAL A 428 -0.85 -15.85 -10.58
C VAL A 428 -0.30 -17.27 -10.68
N ASP A 429 0.95 -17.50 -10.21
CA ASP A 429 1.55 -18.83 -10.04
C ASP A 429 0.81 -19.63 -8.95
N GLU A 430 1.35 -20.74 -8.50
CA GLU A 430 0.73 -21.58 -7.46
C GLU A 430 0.67 -20.85 -6.12
N MET A 431 1.67 -20.00 -5.82
CA MET A 431 1.73 -19.17 -4.61
C MET A 431 2.30 -17.79 -4.93
N PHE A 432 2.00 -16.83 -4.06
CA PHE A 432 2.60 -15.50 -4.09
C PHE A 432 2.80 -14.96 -2.66
N ALA A 433 3.87 -14.19 -2.46
CA ALA A 433 4.11 -13.47 -1.21
C ALA A 433 3.58 -12.04 -1.35
N SER A 434 2.68 -11.62 -0.47
CA SER A 434 2.04 -10.31 -0.55
C SER A 434 1.78 -9.74 0.85
N GLY A 435 1.38 -8.48 0.89
CA GLY A 435 0.88 -7.80 2.07
C GLY A 435 -0.34 -6.94 1.73
N TRP A 436 -1.09 -6.61 2.76
CA TRP A 436 -2.18 -5.65 2.70
C TRP A 436 -2.06 -4.65 3.84
N ILE A 437 -2.22 -3.39 3.56
CA ILE A 437 -2.31 -2.32 4.54
C ILE A 437 -3.71 -1.74 4.42
N ALA A 438 -4.39 -1.51 5.54
CA ALA A 438 -5.75 -1.00 5.53
C ALA A 438 -5.86 0.32 4.76
N ASP A 439 -6.75 0.37 3.79
CA ASP A 439 -7.13 1.62 3.12
C ASP A 439 -8.12 2.42 3.98
N TYR A 440 -8.86 1.72 4.82
CA TYR A 440 -9.74 2.26 5.86
C TYR A 440 -9.94 1.19 6.97
N PRO A 441 -10.23 1.60 8.22
CA PRO A 441 -10.22 0.69 9.38
C PRO A 441 -11.54 -0.07 9.53
N ASP A 442 -11.89 -0.89 8.54
CA ASP A 442 -13.09 -1.72 8.53
C ASP A 442 -12.75 -3.16 8.09
N PRO A 443 -13.33 -4.21 8.72
CA PRO A 443 -13.10 -5.60 8.32
C PRO A 443 -13.35 -5.89 6.84
N GLN A 444 -14.24 -5.12 6.22
CA GLN A 444 -14.56 -5.24 4.80
C GLN A 444 -13.32 -5.04 3.92
N ASP A 445 -12.43 -4.14 4.33
CA ASP A 445 -11.20 -3.82 3.60
C ASP A 445 -10.20 -4.98 3.52
N PHE A 446 -10.30 -5.93 4.42
CA PHE A 446 -9.48 -7.13 4.43
C PHE A 446 -10.23 -8.36 3.92
N LEU A 447 -11.41 -8.64 4.48
CA LEU A 447 -12.09 -9.90 4.24
C LEU A 447 -12.84 -9.91 2.91
N ASP A 448 -13.57 -8.83 2.61
CA ASP A 448 -14.35 -8.73 1.38
C ASP A 448 -13.44 -8.43 0.17
N ILE A 449 -12.53 -7.46 0.31
CA ILE A 449 -11.62 -7.08 -0.77
C ILE A 449 -10.68 -8.24 -1.16
N LEU A 450 -10.12 -8.97 -0.20
CA LEU A 450 -9.11 -9.99 -0.48
C LEU A 450 -9.66 -11.39 -0.74
N PHE A 451 -10.89 -11.71 -0.28
CA PHE A 451 -11.39 -13.10 -0.30
C PHE A 451 -12.80 -13.28 -0.86
N HIS A 452 -13.55 -12.22 -1.15
CA HIS A 452 -14.84 -12.35 -1.83
C HIS A 452 -14.65 -12.88 -3.25
N THR A 453 -15.50 -13.81 -3.66
CA THR A 453 -15.45 -14.37 -5.03
C THR A 453 -15.58 -13.26 -6.08
N GLY A 454 -14.60 -13.19 -6.98
CA GLY A 454 -14.58 -12.22 -8.09
C GLY A 454 -14.09 -10.82 -7.72
N SER A 455 -13.65 -10.57 -6.49
CA SER A 455 -12.97 -9.32 -6.13
C SER A 455 -11.65 -9.18 -6.90
N GLU A 456 -11.33 -7.97 -7.36
CA GLU A 456 -10.11 -7.68 -8.13
C GLU A 456 -8.81 -7.95 -7.36
N TYR A 457 -8.86 -7.93 -6.02
CA TYR A 457 -7.73 -8.19 -5.14
C TYR A 457 -7.70 -9.61 -4.56
N ASN A 458 -8.69 -10.44 -4.90
CA ASN A 458 -8.68 -11.86 -4.56
C ASN A 458 -7.74 -12.64 -5.51
N TYR A 459 -6.46 -12.33 -5.42
CA TYR A 459 -5.42 -12.90 -6.30
C TYR A 459 -5.30 -14.43 -6.20
N GLY A 460 -5.68 -15.00 -5.04
CA GLY A 460 -5.71 -16.44 -4.81
C GLY A 460 -6.89 -17.15 -5.47
N ASN A 461 -7.80 -16.43 -6.10
CA ASN A 461 -9.03 -16.96 -6.70
C ASN A 461 -9.83 -17.82 -5.72
N TYR A 462 -9.79 -17.49 -4.44
CA TYR A 462 -10.59 -18.15 -3.42
C TYR A 462 -12.08 -17.95 -3.69
N SER A 463 -12.87 -18.99 -3.50
CA SER A 463 -14.32 -18.93 -3.71
C SER A 463 -15.02 -19.87 -2.74
N ASN A 464 -15.89 -19.31 -1.91
CA ASN A 464 -16.75 -20.06 -0.99
C ASN A 464 -18.08 -19.31 -0.83
N PRO A 465 -19.21 -19.87 -1.32
CA PRO A 465 -20.52 -19.24 -1.23
C PRO A 465 -20.97 -18.88 0.19
N ASP A 466 -20.62 -19.68 1.19
CA ASP A 466 -20.96 -19.38 2.59
C ASP A 466 -20.20 -18.15 3.11
N VAL A 467 -18.96 -17.96 2.64
CA VAL A 467 -18.15 -16.77 2.97
C VAL A 467 -18.72 -15.56 2.27
N ASP A 468 -19.00 -15.66 0.97
CA ASP A 468 -19.61 -14.59 0.19
C ASP A 468 -20.96 -14.13 0.79
N ASP A 469 -21.80 -15.08 1.21
CA ASP A 469 -23.08 -14.79 1.89
C ASP A 469 -22.87 -14.04 3.22
N LEU A 470 -21.90 -14.45 4.04
CA LEU A 470 -21.59 -13.76 5.31
C LEU A 470 -21.08 -12.35 5.07
N LEU A 471 -20.15 -12.17 4.11
CA LEU A 471 -19.60 -10.86 3.74
C LEU A 471 -20.69 -9.94 3.18
N GLY A 472 -21.55 -10.45 2.28
CA GLY A 472 -22.67 -9.71 1.72
C GLY A 472 -23.70 -9.28 2.76
N GLN A 473 -24.02 -10.14 3.75
CA GLN A 473 -24.90 -9.78 4.86
C GLN A 473 -24.25 -8.74 5.78
N ALA A 474 -22.98 -8.94 6.14
CA ALA A 474 -22.23 -7.99 6.96
C ALA A 474 -22.13 -6.59 6.32
N ALA A 475 -22.01 -6.52 5.01
CA ALA A 475 -21.91 -5.26 4.28
C ALA A 475 -23.09 -4.31 4.54
N VAL A 476 -24.29 -4.84 4.76
CA VAL A 476 -25.54 -4.06 4.92
C VAL A 476 -26.13 -4.13 6.33
N GLU A 477 -25.50 -4.86 7.26
CA GLU A 477 -25.94 -4.96 8.65
C GLU A 477 -25.65 -3.65 9.39
N ALA A 478 -26.68 -3.13 10.07
CA ALA A 478 -26.60 -1.85 10.79
C ALA A 478 -26.16 -2.01 12.25
N ASP A 479 -26.35 -3.19 12.85
CA ASP A 479 -25.87 -3.49 14.20
C ASP A 479 -24.42 -3.95 14.16
N ASP A 480 -23.51 -3.14 14.70
CA ASP A 480 -22.07 -3.44 14.68
C ASP A 480 -21.72 -4.79 15.30
N THR A 481 -22.43 -5.23 16.37
CA THR A 481 -22.15 -6.50 17.02
C THR A 481 -22.50 -7.67 16.11
N ALA A 482 -23.66 -7.63 15.48
CA ALA A 482 -24.09 -8.64 14.51
C ALA A 482 -23.18 -8.64 13.29
N ARG A 483 -22.83 -7.46 12.78
CA ARG A 483 -21.94 -7.23 11.65
C ARG A 483 -20.55 -7.84 11.90
N PHE A 484 -19.92 -7.50 13.02
CA PHE A 484 -18.60 -8.05 13.35
C PHE A 484 -18.62 -9.55 13.60
N THR A 485 -19.73 -10.10 14.15
CA THR A 485 -19.88 -11.55 14.29
C THR A 485 -19.88 -12.26 12.93
N MET A 486 -20.53 -11.69 11.90
CA MET A 486 -20.51 -12.24 10.55
C MET A 486 -19.11 -12.22 9.95
N TYR A 487 -18.37 -11.10 10.08
CA TYR A 487 -16.98 -11.02 9.63
C TYR A 487 -16.08 -12.03 10.34
N GLN A 488 -16.20 -12.21 11.65
CA GLN A 488 -15.46 -13.21 12.43
C GLN A 488 -15.75 -14.65 11.97
N GLN A 489 -17.00 -14.95 11.64
CA GLN A 489 -17.38 -16.25 11.08
C GLN A 489 -16.80 -16.46 9.67
N ALA A 490 -16.83 -15.44 8.83
CA ALA A 490 -16.21 -15.47 7.50
C ALA A 490 -14.70 -15.68 7.61
N GLU A 491 -14.02 -14.91 8.47
CA GLU A 491 -12.58 -15.03 8.71
C GLU A 491 -12.19 -16.44 9.18
N GLN A 492 -12.90 -17.02 10.14
CA GLN A 492 -12.61 -18.38 10.61
C GLN A 492 -12.73 -19.40 9.47
N LYS A 493 -13.74 -19.29 8.60
CA LYS A 493 -13.89 -20.19 7.45
C LYS A 493 -12.73 -20.03 6.45
N ILE A 494 -12.31 -18.79 6.16
CA ILE A 494 -11.17 -18.50 5.26
C ILE A 494 -9.88 -19.14 5.80
N ILE A 495 -9.66 -19.03 7.12
CA ILE A 495 -8.49 -19.62 7.80
C ILE A 495 -8.60 -21.16 7.84
N ASP A 496 -9.76 -21.71 8.16
CA ASP A 496 -9.97 -23.17 8.21
C ASP A 496 -9.74 -23.82 6.85
N GLU A 497 -10.08 -23.14 5.75
CA GLU A 497 -9.84 -23.59 4.38
C GLU A 497 -8.45 -23.26 3.86
N ALA A 498 -7.63 -22.59 4.67
CA ALA A 498 -6.29 -22.14 4.31
C ALA A 498 -6.26 -21.40 2.95
N ALA A 499 -7.13 -20.41 2.77
CA ALA A 499 -7.09 -19.58 1.56
C ALA A 499 -5.76 -18.84 1.41
N CYS A 500 -5.10 -18.54 2.53
CA CYS A 500 -3.74 -18.03 2.62
C CYS A 500 -3.03 -18.59 3.86
N LEU A 501 -1.72 -18.34 3.94
CA LEU A 501 -0.91 -18.49 5.16
C LEU A 501 -0.64 -17.09 5.72
N PRO A 502 -1.41 -16.62 6.73
CA PRO A 502 -1.09 -15.38 7.43
C PRO A 502 0.26 -15.51 8.14
N LEU A 503 1.11 -14.50 8.04
CA LEU A 503 2.45 -14.52 8.63
C LEU A 503 2.50 -13.64 9.88
N TRP A 504 2.32 -12.33 9.69
CA TRP A 504 2.36 -11.34 10.78
C TRP A 504 1.59 -10.07 10.43
N PHE A 505 1.30 -9.31 11.47
CA PHE A 505 0.81 -7.93 11.41
C PHE A 505 1.99 -6.97 11.60
N GLY A 506 2.04 -5.90 10.81
CA GLY A 506 3.14 -4.96 10.79
C GLY A 506 3.16 -3.98 11.96
N THR A 507 4.32 -3.40 12.15
CA THR A 507 4.56 -2.30 13.10
C THR A 507 5.67 -1.43 12.54
N SER A 508 5.44 -0.13 12.42
CA SER A 508 6.45 0.83 12.01
C SER A 508 7.30 1.27 13.18
N TYR A 509 8.62 1.16 13.03
CA TYR A 509 9.62 1.68 13.95
C TYR A 509 10.34 2.83 13.26
N VAL A 510 10.34 4.01 13.88
CA VAL A 510 11.01 5.18 13.34
C VAL A 510 11.83 5.90 14.41
N LEU A 511 12.98 6.42 14.03
CA LEU A 511 13.72 7.39 14.85
C LEU A 511 13.28 8.79 14.48
N VAL A 512 13.00 9.61 15.49
CA VAL A 512 12.55 11.01 15.34
C VAL A 512 13.47 11.91 16.15
N LYS A 513 14.11 12.89 15.50
CA LYS A 513 14.97 13.86 16.20
C LYS A 513 14.21 14.57 17.30
N PRO A 514 14.81 14.82 18.49
CA PRO A 514 14.12 15.37 19.66
C PRO A 514 13.45 16.74 19.44
N TYR A 515 13.93 17.52 18.46
CA TYR A 515 13.35 18.82 18.09
C TYR A 515 12.16 18.71 17.12
N VAL A 516 11.93 17.54 16.51
CA VAL A 516 10.73 17.27 15.72
C VAL A 516 9.62 16.85 16.67
N LYS A 517 8.53 17.60 16.67
CA LYS A 517 7.40 17.37 17.57
C LYS A 517 6.17 16.96 16.78
N ASN A 518 5.35 16.15 17.45
CA ASN A 518 4.07 15.67 16.93
C ASN A 518 4.18 14.87 15.61
N TYR A 519 5.35 14.27 15.35
CA TYR A 519 5.47 13.32 14.24
C TYR A 519 4.71 12.04 14.58
N LYS A 520 3.75 11.68 13.76
CA LYS A 520 2.92 10.47 13.90
C LYS A 520 2.71 9.85 12.55
N LEU A 521 2.60 8.53 12.56
CA LEU A 521 2.05 7.77 11.44
C LEU A 521 0.60 7.43 11.77
N ASP A 522 -0.27 7.52 10.78
CA ASP A 522 -1.63 6.98 10.90
C ASP A 522 -1.63 5.44 10.83
N ALA A 523 -2.80 4.83 10.89
CA ALA A 523 -2.94 3.37 10.84
C ALA A 523 -2.50 2.75 9.50
N GLN A 524 -2.34 3.58 8.47
CA GLN A 524 -1.82 3.21 7.14
C GLN A 524 -0.30 3.39 7.04
N GLY A 525 0.36 3.91 8.08
CA GLY A 525 1.79 4.23 8.07
C GLY A 525 2.12 5.55 7.36
N ILE A 526 1.13 6.41 7.06
CA ILE A 526 1.33 7.71 6.41
C ILE A 526 1.61 8.79 7.45
N PRO A 527 2.65 9.64 7.27
CA PRO A 527 2.94 10.71 8.21
C PRO A 527 1.93 11.86 8.13
N THR A 528 1.43 12.33 9.29
CA THR A 528 0.53 13.48 9.41
C THR A 528 1.33 14.77 9.42
N LEU A 529 1.95 15.15 8.29
CA LEU A 529 2.93 16.25 8.20
C LEU A 529 2.36 17.62 8.57
N SER A 530 1.06 17.86 8.37
CA SER A 530 0.41 19.13 8.70
C SER A 530 0.42 19.45 10.20
N GLU A 531 0.56 18.44 11.06
CA GLU A 531 0.60 18.56 12.51
C GLU A 531 2.02 18.68 13.08
N VAL A 532 3.04 18.37 12.27
CA VAL A 532 4.45 18.40 12.69
C VAL A 532 4.93 19.83 12.88
N TYR A 533 5.69 20.06 13.96
CA TYR A 533 6.40 21.31 14.16
C TYR A 533 7.82 21.07 14.66
N ILE A 534 8.70 22.05 14.42
CA ILE A 534 10.12 22.00 14.81
C ILE A 534 10.32 22.98 15.97
N GLU A 535 10.72 22.42 17.11
CA GLU A 535 11.05 23.17 18.33
C GLU A 535 12.57 23.27 18.46
N LYS A 536 13.12 24.51 18.36
CA LYS A 536 14.55 24.79 18.51
C LYS A 536 14.85 25.47 19.83
#